data_9bc21720b20fb405d378b6e98cd61c65
#
_entry.id   9bc21720b20fb405d378b6e98cd61c65
#
_cell.length_a   1.000
_cell.length_b   1.000
_cell.length_c   1.000
_cell.angle_alpha   90.00
_cell.angle_beta   90.00
_cell.angle_gamma   90.00
#
_symmetry.space_group_name_H-M   'P 1'
#
loop_
_entity.id
_entity.type
_entity.pdbx_description
1 polymer ?
#
loop_
_entity_poly.entity_id
_entity_poly.type
_entity_poly.pdbx_seq_one_letter_code
_entity_poly.pdbx_strand_id
1 'polypeptide(L)'
;MVALVGATGVGKTALALALAEQVPLEVVSADSRAVYRWMDIGTAKPTATERKQVPHHLVDVVDPDEPYSLAAYQRQALAAIGRIQQRGRLALLVGGAGLYVSAVCDGLVMPDVPPDEPFRRAMEERARTAGWQALQQDLARVDPISARRIDPKNVRRVIRALEVQRATGRPFSAWQTPVPGSAPPCLRIGLGLDRPTLFARLDQRIDAWLAAGFLDEVRDLLARGYAPSLPSMSGLGYREMAQVLSGELSLDEGVARLKLATRQYVKRQQTWFRRDAIRWLDATRASVDALLALIEPPQPSAANAVAPNALAASHEMDTPNAAGEPRAPTGEPDDPASGVR
;
A
#
# COMPACT_ATOMS: atom_id res chain seq x y z
N MET A 1 -0.85 -11.81 6.66
CA MET A 1 0.31 -10.99 6.26
C MET A 1 0.55 -9.85 7.23
N VAL A 2 1.76 -9.28 7.22
CA VAL A 2 2.12 -8.10 8.02
C VAL A 2 2.51 -6.96 7.09
N ALA A 3 2.08 -5.73 7.39
CA ALA A 3 2.50 -4.53 6.69
C ALA A 3 3.34 -3.65 7.63
N LEU A 4 4.62 -3.46 7.29
CA LEU A 4 5.54 -2.58 7.98
C LEU A 4 5.57 -1.23 7.27
N VAL A 5 4.94 -0.23 7.86
CA VAL A 5 4.66 1.07 7.25
C VAL A 5 5.34 2.21 8.01
N GLY A 6 5.35 3.39 7.41
CA GLY A 6 5.91 4.60 8.01
C GLY A 6 6.60 5.49 6.99
N ALA A 7 7.04 6.65 7.42
CA ALA A 7 7.70 7.62 6.54
C ALA A 7 9.02 7.06 5.95
N THR A 8 9.46 7.62 4.83
CA THR A 8 10.82 7.31 4.32
C THR A 8 11.87 7.70 5.37
N GLY A 9 12.95 6.94 5.47
CA GLY A 9 14.06 7.21 6.41
C GLY A 9 13.87 6.71 7.84
N VAL A 10 12.70 6.14 8.23
CA VAL A 10 12.47 5.68 9.61
C VAL A 10 13.16 4.34 9.96
N GLY A 11 13.71 3.59 8.98
CA GLY A 11 14.42 2.34 9.26
C GLY A 11 13.66 1.05 8.93
N LYS A 12 12.56 1.11 8.16
CA LYS A 12 11.74 -0.07 7.79
C LYS A 12 12.54 -1.21 7.16
N THR A 13 13.41 -0.90 6.20
CA THR A 13 14.23 -1.92 5.51
C THR A 13 15.18 -2.61 6.47
N ALA A 14 15.89 -1.86 7.31
CA ALA A 14 16.80 -2.43 8.30
C ALA A 14 16.08 -3.38 9.27
N LEU A 15 14.88 -2.97 9.75
CA LEU A 15 14.08 -3.82 10.64
C LEU A 15 13.54 -5.06 9.93
N ALA A 16 13.17 -4.95 8.63
CA ALA A 16 12.72 -6.09 7.85
C ALA A 16 13.83 -7.12 7.62
N LEU A 17 15.06 -6.65 7.35
CA LEU A 17 16.23 -7.51 7.21
C LEU A 17 16.58 -8.21 8.52
N ALA A 18 16.60 -7.48 9.64
CA ALA A 18 16.84 -8.07 10.95
C ALA A 18 15.77 -9.10 11.34
N LEU A 19 14.49 -8.85 11.02
CA LEU A 19 13.42 -9.83 11.23
C LEU A 19 13.64 -11.10 10.41
N ALA A 20 14.16 -10.99 9.20
CA ALA A 20 14.40 -12.12 8.32
C ALA A 20 15.49 -13.09 8.83
N GLU A 21 16.33 -12.66 9.77
CA GLU A 21 17.31 -13.53 10.45
C GLU A 21 16.64 -14.50 11.43
N GLN A 22 15.43 -14.16 11.91
CA GLN A 22 14.70 -14.95 12.90
C GLN A 22 13.46 -15.64 12.33
N VAL A 23 12.86 -15.07 11.26
CA VAL A 23 11.62 -15.58 10.68
C VAL A 23 11.77 -15.78 9.17
N PRO A 24 11.39 -16.94 8.63
CA PRO A 24 11.35 -17.15 7.19
C PRO A 24 10.33 -16.18 6.55
N LEU A 25 10.81 -15.13 5.92
CA LEU A 25 9.95 -14.12 5.29
C LEU A 25 10.45 -13.73 3.89
N GLU A 26 9.57 -13.11 3.14
CA GLU A 26 9.90 -12.42 1.89
C GLU A 26 9.21 -11.04 1.90
N VAL A 27 9.89 -10.05 1.36
CA VAL A 27 9.42 -8.66 1.32
C VAL A 27 8.63 -8.42 0.03
N VAL A 28 7.46 -7.77 0.16
CA VAL A 28 6.72 -7.19 -0.95
C VAL A 28 6.84 -5.66 -0.82
N SER A 29 7.43 -5.00 -1.81
CA SER A 29 7.65 -3.55 -1.78
C SER A 29 6.35 -2.79 -1.96
N ALA A 30 6.05 -1.87 -1.04
CA ALA A 30 5.00 -0.87 -1.17
C ALA A 30 5.62 0.52 -1.39
N ASP A 31 6.53 0.61 -2.35
CA ASP A 31 7.14 1.86 -2.80
C ASP A 31 6.85 2.08 -4.29
N SER A 32 6.24 3.21 -4.62
CA SER A 32 5.82 3.55 -5.99
C SER A 32 6.97 4.00 -6.90
N ARG A 33 8.19 4.04 -6.39
CA ARG A 33 9.39 4.42 -7.16
C ARG A 33 10.37 3.26 -7.31
N ALA A 34 10.49 2.40 -6.32
CA ALA A 34 11.32 1.20 -6.40
C ALA A 34 10.90 0.21 -7.51
N VAL A 35 9.70 0.37 -8.08
CA VAL A 35 9.21 -0.44 -9.21
C VAL A 35 9.94 -0.17 -10.53
N TYR A 36 10.56 1.01 -10.69
CA TYR A 36 11.23 1.41 -11.92
C TYR A 36 12.68 0.93 -11.95
N ARG A 37 13.10 0.26 -13.02
CA ARG A 37 14.51 -0.11 -13.24
C ARG A 37 15.40 1.13 -13.34
N TRP A 38 16.67 0.99 -13.03
CA TRP A 38 17.70 2.03 -13.17
C TRP A 38 17.53 3.25 -12.25
N MET A 39 16.51 3.25 -11.41
CA MET A 39 16.24 4.30 -10.42
C MET A 39 16.55 3.75 -9.03
N ASP A 40 17.84 3.64 -8.66
CA ASP A 40 18.29 2.86 -7.51
C ASP A 40 18.66 3.74 -6.30
N ILE A 41 19.53 4.73 -6.51
CA ILE A 41 20.05 5.60 -5.45
C ILE A 41 18.95 6.52 -4.93
N GLY A 42 18.32 7.30 -5.82
CA GLY A 42 17.30 8.28 -5.43
C GLY A 42 16.00 7.66 -4.92
N THR A 43 15.76 6.37 -5.12
CA THR A 43 14.63 5.65 -4.55
C THR A 43 14.99 4.87 -3.29
N ALA A 44 16.28 4.83 -2.95
CA ALA A 44 16.83 4.00 -1.87
C ALA A 44 16.37 2.55 -1.97
N LYS A 45 16.45 1.97 -3.15
CA LYS A 45 16.18 0.55 -3.36
C LYS A 45 17.02 -0.33 -2.46
N PRO A 46 16.50 -1.49 -2.04
CA PRO A 46 17.35 -2.48 -1.40
C PRO A 46 18.48 -2.89 -2.33
N THR A 47 19.69 -2.91 -1.79
CA THR A 47 20.92 -3.26 -2.51
C THR A 47 20.89 -4.69 -3.00
N ALA A 48 21.78 -5.05 -3.93
CA ALA A 48 21.92 -6.42 -4.40
C ALA A 48 22.24 -7.40 -3.24
N THR A 49 23.02 -6.96 -2.24
CA THR A 49 23.34 -7.75 -1.05
C THR A 49 22.10 -7.97 -0.18
N GLU A 50 21.33 -6.94 0.10
CA GLU A 50 20.08 -7.04 0.86
C GLU A 50 19.04 -7.92 0.14
N ARG A 51 18.95 -7.83 -1.19
CA ARG A 51 18.07 -8.69 -2.00
C ARG A 51 18.52 -10.16 -2.05
N LYS A 52 19.80 -10.44 -1.89
CA LYS A 52 20.30 -11.82 -1.73
C LYS A 52 19.99 -12.38 -0.34
N GLN A 53 20.04 -11.54 0.68
CA GLN A 53 19.71 -11.93 2.06
C GLN A 53 18.21 -12.23 2.21
N VAL A 54 17.36 -11.39 1.64
CA VAL A 54 15.89 -11.52 1.70
C VAL A 54 15.29 -11.28 0.32
N PRO A 55 14.47 -12.20 -0.22
CA PRO A 55 13.78 -11.97 -1.48
C PRO A 55 12.86 -10.76 -1.41
N HIS A 56 13.01 -9.85 -2.37
CA HIS A 56 12.18 -8.65 -2.51
C HIS A 56 11.36 -8.71 -3.80
N HIS A 57 10.07 -8.61 -3.66
CA HIS A 57 9.11 -8.56 -4.77
C HIS A 57 8.71 -7.13 -5.07
N LEU A 58 8.34 -6.86 -6.31
CA LEU A 58 7.90 -5.56 -6.83
C LEU A 58 8.98 -4.47 -6.74
N VAL A 59 10.20 -4.87 -6.99
CA VAL A 59 11.37 -4.01 -7.24
C VAL A 59 11.82 -4.28 -8.68
N ASP A 60 12.20 -3.26 -9.44
CA ASP A 60 12.65 -3.38 -10.83
C ASP A 60 11.63 -4.07 -11.77
N VAL A 61 10.37 -3.70 -11.67
CA VAL A 61 9.26 -4.36 -12.39
C VAL A 61 9.14 -3.84 -13.83
N VAL A 62 9.25 -2.52 -14.01
CA VAL A 62 9.02 -1.83 -15.28
C VAL A 62 10.14 -0.84 -15.59
N ASP A 63 10.29 -0.46 -16.86
CA ASP A 63 11.20 0.61 -17.26
C ASP A 63 10.60 2.00 -16.97
N PRO A 64 11.41 3.07 -16.86
CA PRO A 64 10.94 4.38 -16.45
C PRO A 64 9.87 5.02 -17.35
N ASP A 65 9.79 4.64 -18.62
CA ASP A 65 8.78 5.10 -19.60
C ASP A 65 7.55 4.21 -19.67
N GLU A 66 7.58 3.03 -19.02
CA GLU A 66 6.43 2.13 -19.00
C GLU A 66 5.38 2.59 -17.97
N PRO A 67 4.07 2.54 -18.34
CA PRO A 67 3.00 2.86 -17.42
C PRO A 67 2.86 1.78 -16.34
N TYR A 68 2.85 2.17 -15.08
CA TYR A 68 2.62 1.27 -13.97
C TYR A 68 1.46 1.76 -13.10
N SER A 69 0.31 1.11 -13.23
CA SER A 69 -0.92 1.50 -12.55
C SER A 69 -1.02 0.92 -11.14
N LEU A 70 -1.81 1.58 -10.28
CA LEU A 70 -2.14 1.04 -8.95
C LEU A 70 -2.86 -0.32 -9.04
N ALA A 71 -3.68 -0.54 -10.08
CA ALA A 71 -4.35 -1.83 -10.33
C ALA A 71 -3.34 -2.92 -10.68
N ALA A 72 -2.33 -2.63 -11.52
CA ALA A 72 -1.24 -3.56 -11.83
C ALA A 72 -0.44 -3.90 -10.59
N TYR A 73 -0.08 -2.89 -9.78
CA TYR A 73 0.59 -3.09 -8.50
C TYR A 73 -0.21 -4.02 -7.59
N GLN A 74 -1.49 -3.74 -7.37
CA GLN A 74 -2.35 -4.53 -6.47
C GLN A 74 -2.42 -6.00 -6.90
N ARG A 75 -2.68 -6.27 -8.19
CA ARG A 75 -2.72 -7.65 -8.72
C ARG A 75 -1.41 -8.39 -8.48
N GLN A 76 -0.28 -7.75 -8.80
CA GLN A 76 1.04 -8.37 -8.63
C GLN A 76 1.41 -8.55 -7.17
N ALA A 77 1.08 -7.59 -6.28
CA ALA A 77 1.32 -7.68 -4.85
C ALA A 77 0.54 -8.84 -4.22
N LEU A 78 -0.77 -8.94 -4.50
CA LEU A 78 -1.60 -10.03 -3.99
C LEU A 78 -1.14 -11.40 -4.51
N ALA A 79 -0.74 -11.49 -5.79
CA ALA A 79 -0.17 -12.72 -6.35
C ALA A 79 1.17 -13.08 -5.68
N ALA A 80 2.04 -12.12 -5.42
CA ALA A 80 3.30 -12.35 -4.69
C ALA A 80 3.04 -12.83 -3.26
N ILE A 81 2.15 -12.16 -2.53
CA ILE A 81 1.74 -12.53 -1.17
C ILE A 81 1.22 -13.97 -1.13
N GLY A 82 0.31 -14.33 -2.04
CA GLY A 82 -0.21 -15.70 -2.12
C GLY A 82 0.88 -16.74 -2.35
N ARG A 83 1.81 -16.50 -3.26
CA ARG A 83 2.96 -17.41 -3.51
C ARG A 83 3.90 -17.52 -2.30
N ILE A 84 4.14 -16.43 -1.57
CA ILE A 84 4.96 -16.44 -0.36
C ILE A 84 4.30 -17.30 0.72
N GLN A 85 3.00 -17.10 0.95
CA GLN A 85 2.23 -17.85 1.95
C GLN A 85 2.13 -19.35 1.61
N GLN A 86 1.98 -19.70 0.32
CA GLN A 86 2.01 -21.11 -0.14
C GLN A 86 3.34 -21.80 0.16
N ARG A 87 4.43 -21.06 0.24
CA ARG A 87 5.75 -21.56 0.67
C ARG A 87 5.92 -21.61 2.19
N GLY A 88 4.88 -21.33 2.97
CA GLY A 88 4.93 -21.29 4.43
C GLY A 88 5.75 -20.11 4.98
N ARG A 89 6.01 -19.07 4.19
CA ARG A 89 6.77 -17.89 4.61
C ARG A 89 5.88 -16.73 4.98
N LEU A 90 6.36 -15.86 5.85
CA LEU A 90 5.68 -14.60 6.18
C LEU A 90 5.79 -13.63 5.00
N ALA A 91 4.67 -13.21 4.44
CA ALA A 91 4.63 -12.09 3.49
C ALA A 91 4.69 -10.77 4.27
N LEU A 92 5.79 -10.02 4.14
CA LEU A 92 6.00 -8.73 4.78
C LEU A 92 5.88 -7.61 3.72
N LEU A 93 4.77 -6.87 3.76
CA LEU A 93 4.56 -5.69 2.91
C LEU A 93 5.31 -4.51 3.52
N VAL A 94 6.34 -3.98 2.84
CA VAL A 94 7.20 -2.93 3.38
C VAL A 94 7.12 -1.68 2.50
N GLY A 95 6.73 -0.54 3.08
CA GLY A 95 6.77 0.69 2.31
C GLY A 95 6.17 1.93 2.96
N GLY A 96 6.25 3.03 2.21
CA GLY A 96 5.74 4.34 2.61
C GLY A 96 4.69 4.91 1.65
N ALA A 97 4.37 4.20 0.55
CA ALA A 97 3.33 4.62 -0.38
C ALA A 97 1.96 4.21 0.16
N GLY A 98 1.33 5.11 0.93
CA GLY A 98 0.09 4.81 1.65
C GLY A 98 -1.02 4.25 0.75
N LEU A 99 -1.15 4.78 -0.48
CA LEU A 99 -2.14 4.26 -1.43
C LEU A 99 -1.85 2.81 -1.87
N TYR A 100 -0.56 2.44 -1.99
CA TYR A 100 -0.16 1.06 -2.31
C TYR A 100 -0.48 0.11 -1.15
N VAL A 101 -0.20 0.55 0.09
CA VAL A 101 -0.56 -0.19 1.30
C VAL A 101 -2.07 -0.38 1.38
N SER A 102 -2.85 0.70 1.21
CA SER A 102 -4.32 0.61 1.24
C SER A 102 -4.88 -0.27 0.13
N ALA A 103 -4.33 -0.22 -1.09
CA ALA A 103 -4.78 -1.08 -2.17
C ALA A 103 -4.69 -2.57 -1.82
N VAL A 104 -3.65 -2.98 -1.11
CA VAL A 104 -3.43 -4.38 -0.70
C VAL A 104 -4.19 -4.72 0.58
N CYS A 105 -4.07 -3.87 1.63
CA CYS A 105 -4.58 -4.18 2.96
C CYS A 105 -6.06 -3.84 3.16
N ASP A 106 -6.65 -2.94 2.36
CA ASP A 106 -8.06 -2.55 2.47
C ASP A 106 -8.94 -3.17 1.38
N GLY A 107 -8.34 -3.91 0.44
CA GLY A 107 -9.09 -4.51 -0.66
C GLY A 107 -9.79 -3.48 -1.56
N LEU A 108 -9.13 -2.33 -1.79
CA LEU A 108 -9.67 -1.33 -2.70
C LEU A 108 -9.80 -1.91 -4.10
N VAL A 109 -10.97 -1.80 -4.68
CA VAL A 109 -11.17 -2.15 -6.10
C VAL A 109 -10.67 -1.00 -6.95
N MET A 110 -9.62 -1.23 -7.72
CA MET A 110 -9.05 -0.22 -8.60
C MET A 110 -9.61 -0.37 -10.01
N PRO A 111 -10.14 0.71 -10.61
CA PRO A 111 -10.56 0.66 -12.00
C PRO A 111 -9.34 0.45 -12.89
N ASP A 112 -9.36 -0.61 -13.69
CA ASP A 112 -8.32 -0.88 -14.68
C ASP A 112 -8.61 -0.10 -15.97
N VAL A 113 -8.55 1.22 -15.85
CA VAL A 113 -8.78 2.17 -16.93
C VAL A 113 -7.43 2.71 -17.37
N PRO A 114 -6.98 2.40 -18.59
CA PRO A 114 -5.74 2.95 -19.13
C PRO A 114 -5.85 4.48 -19.29
N PRO A 115 -4.72 5.18 -19.33
CA PRO A 115 -4.69 6.62 -19.63
C PRO A 115 -5.30 6.93 -21.01
N ASP A 116 -6.24 7.88 -21.04
CA ASP A 116 -6.77 8.49 -22.28
C ASP A 116 -6.05 9.81 -22.51
N GLU A 117 -4.89 9.76 -23.18
CA GLU A 117 -4.04 10.93 -23.38
C GLU A 117 -4.72 12.06 -24.19
N PRO A 118 -5.55 11.78 -25.23
CA PRO A 118 -6.35 12.83 -25.87
C PRO A 118 -7.31 13.53 -24.91
N PHE A 119 -8.01 12.76 -24.08
CA PHE A 119 -8.93 13.30 -23.07
C PHE A 119 -8.18 14.13 -22.02
N ARG A 120 -7.05 13.64 -21.52
CA ARG A 120 -6.23 14.35 -20.53
C ARG A 120 -5.76 15.69 -21.06
N ARG A 121 -5.20 15.73 -22.27
CA ARG A 121 -4.76 16.98 -22.90
C ARG A 121 -5.92 17.97 -23.08
N ALA A 122 -7.09 17.49 -23.52
CA ALA A 122 -8.26 18.35 -23.67
C ALA A 122 -8.71 18.94 -22.33
N MET A 123 -8.67 18.16 -21.25
CA MET A 123 -9.03 18.63 -19.91
C MET A 123 -7.96 19.55 -19.31
N GLU A 124 -6.68 19.29 -19.53
CA GLU A 124 -5.59 20.18 -19.12
C GLU A 124 -5.68 21.54 -19.82
N GLU A 125 -5.96 21.54 -21.11
CA GLU A 125 -6.19 22.77 -21.86
C GLU A 125 -7.42 23.52 -21.35
N ARG A 126 -8.52 22.82 -21.07
CA ARG A 126 -9.72 23.42 -20.47
C ARG A 126 -9.42 24.00 -19.07
N ALA A 127 -8.60 23.34 -18.27
CA ALA A 127 -8.19 23.89 -16.97
C ALA A 127 -7.33 25.15 -17.14
N ARG A 128 -6.51 25.22 -18.19
CA ARG A 128 -5.66 26.38 -18.49
C ARG A 128 -6.48 27.59 -18.98
N THR A 129 -7.49 27.35 -19.81
CA THR A 129 -8.27 28.43 -20.46
C THR A 129 -9.47 28.89 -19.62
N ALA A 130 -10.20 27.96 -18.99
CA ALA A 130 -11.42 28.23 -18.20
C ALA A 130 -11.20 28.10 -16.68
N GLY A 131 -9.98 27.82 -16.26
CA GLY A 131 -9.64 27.62 -14.86
C GLY A 131 -10.00 26.23 -14.34
N TRP A 132 -9.39 25.84 -13.21
CA TRP A 132 -9.67 24.56 -12.53
C TRP A 132 -11.14 24.43 -12.08
N GLN A 133 -11.83 25.56 -11.87
CA GLN A 133 -13.23 25.60 -11.45
C GLN A 133 -14.16 24.91 -12.46
N ALA A 134 -13.87 25.01 -13.76
CA ALA A 134 -14.66 24.36 -14.80
C ALA A 134 -14.60 22.83 -14.67
N LEU A 135 -13.43 22.24 -14.41
CA LEU A 135 -13.29 20.82 -14.19
C LEU A 135 -13.93 20.36 -12.89
N GLN A 136 -13.88 21.19 -11.85
CA GLN A 136 -14.52 20.91 -10.57
C GLN A 136 -16.04 20.86 -10.70
N GLN A 137 -16.63 21.75 -11.50
CA GLN A 137 -18.06 21.73 -11.79
C GLN A 137 -18.46 20.48 -12.58
N ASP A 138 -17.66 20.08 -13.57
CA ASP A 138 -17.90 18.84 -14.31
C ASP A 138 -17.85 17.62 -13.39
N LEU A 139 -16.84 17.55 -12.52
CA LEU A 139 -16.73 16.47 -11.55
C LEU A 139 -17.91 16.48 -10.57
N ALA A 140 -18.36 17.64 -10.12
CA ALA A 140 -19.48 17.74 -9.19
C ALA A 140 -20.81 17.24 -9.78
N ARG A 141 -20.99 17.31 -11.10
CA ARG A 141 -22.18 16.78 -11.79
C ARG A 141 -22.18 15.25 -11.85
N VAL A 142 -21.03 14.62 -12.05
CA VAL A 142 -20.92 13.16 -12.26
C VAL A 142 -20.50 12.39 -11.03
N ASP A 143 -19.78 13.03 -10.10
CA ASP A 143 -19.30 12.46 -8.84
C ASP A 143 -19.20 13.52 -7.74
N PRO A 144 -20.33 13.91 -7.12
CA PRO A 144 -20.34 14.90 -6.05
C PRO A 144 -19.50 14.53 -4.84
N ILE A 145 -19.28 13.22 -4.60
CA ILE A 145 -18.48 12.71 -3.48
C ILE A 145 -16.99 13.00 -3.75
N SER A 146 -16.51 12.64 -4.94
CA SER A 146 -15.13 12.95 -5.33
C SER A 146 -14.88 14.45 -5.41
N ALA A 147 -15.85 15.23 -5.90
CA ALA A 147 -15.73 16.68 -5.97
C ALA A 147 -15.53 17.34 -4.59
N ARG A 148 -16.12 16.80 -3.53
CA ARG A 148 -15.90 17.28 -2.14
C ARG A 148 -14.59 16.80 -1.52
N ARG A 149 -14.06 15.66 -1.97
CA ARG A 149 -12.87 15.02 -1.37
C ARG A 149 -11.55 15.39 -2.06
N ILE A 150 -11.61 15.65 -3.36
CA ILE A 150 -10.44 16.00 -4.16
C ILE A 150 -10.19 17.50 -4.05
N ASP A 151 -8.97 17.90 -3.70
CA ASP A 151 -8.56 19.30 -3.80
C ASP A 151 -8.75 19.76 -5.25
N PRO A 152 -9.59 20.78 -5.52
CA PRO A 152 -9.89 21.22 -6.87
C PRO A 152 -8.66 21.77 -7.61
N LYS A 153 -7.64 22.23 -6.90
CA LYS A 153 -6.35 22.64 -7.48
C LYS A 153 -5.50 21.45 -7.92
N ASN A 154 -5.82 20.24 -7.48
CA ASN A 154 -5.18 19.02 -7.97
C ASN A 154 -5.83 18.58 -9.29
N VAL A 155 -5.59 19.37 -10.34
CA VAL A 155 -6.16 19.19 -11.69
C VAL A 155 -5.97 17.76 -12.19
N ARG A 156 -4.78 17.17 -12.01
CA ARG A 156 -4.50 15.78 -12.44
C ARG A 156 -5.45 14.77 -11.79
N ARG A 157 -5.75 14.94 -10.51
CA ARG A 157 -6.64 14.03 -9.79
C ARG A 157 -8.10 14.24 -10.18
N VAL A 158 -8.50 15.47 -10.45
CA VAL A 158 -9.84 15.80 -11.00
C VAL A 158 -10.00 15.17 -12.38
N ILE A 159 -9.02 15.34 -13.28
CA ILE A 159 -9.02 14.74 -14.62
C ILE A 159 -9.11 13.21 -14.51
N ARG A 160 -8.35 12.58 -13.61
CA ARG A 160 -8.41 11.12 -13.43
C ARG A 160 -9.78 10.65 -12.98
N ALA A 161 -10.46 11.38 -12.11
CA ALA A 161 -11.80 11.04 -11.67
C ALA A 161 -12.82 11.13 -12.82
N LEU A 162 -12.72 12.15 -13.65
CA LEU A 162 -13.55 12.31 -14.85
C LEU A 162 -13.24 11.24 -15.90
N GLU A 163 -11.97 10.92 -16.12
CA GLU A 163 -11.51 9.87 -17.03
C GLU A 163 -12.08 8.50 -16.66
N VAL A 164 -12.01 8.13 -15.39
CA VAL A 164 -12.56 6.86 -14.89
C VAL A 164 -14.07 6.81 -15.05
N GLN A 165 -14.76 7.87 -14.70
CA GLN A 165 -16.21 7.96 -14.85
C GLN A 165 -16.61 7.85 -16.34
N ARG A 166 -15.90 8.55 -17.24
CA ARG A 166 -16.13 8.49 -18.68
C ARG A 166 -15.96 7.08 -19.24
N ALA A 167 -14.88 6.40 -18.83
CA ALA A 167 -14.52 5.08 -19.36
C ALA A 167 -15.41 3.96 -18.80
N THR A 168 -15.91 4.10 -17.56
CA THR A 168 -16.61 3.01 -16.86
C THR A 168 -18.10 3.27 -16.65
N GLY A 169 -18.58 4.50 -16.87
CA GLY A 169 -19.94 4.93 -16.51
C GLY A 169 -20.20 5.02 -15.00
N ARG A 170 -19.19 4.69 -14.14
CA ARG A 170 -19.33 4.67 -12.68
C ARG A 170 -18.55 5.82 -12.05
N PRO A 171 -19.09 6.50 -11.01
CA PRO A 171 -18.37 7.53 -10.29
C PRO A 171 -17.03 7.01 -9.73
N PHE A 172 -15.98 7.84 -9.76
CA PHE A 172 -14.67 7.47 -9.21
C PHE A 172 -14.73 7.14 -7.71
N SER A 173 -15.60 7.81 -6.97
CA SER A 173 -15.86 7.56 -5.55
C SER A 173 -16.34 6.12 -5.27
N ALA A 174 -17.09 5.51 -6.20
CA ALA A 174 -17.60 4.15 -6.06
C ALA A 174 -16.49 3.08 -6.12
N TRP A 175 -15.34 3.41 -6.72
CA TRP A 175 -14.17 2.53 -6.78
C TRP A 175 -13.29 2.64 -5.53
N GLN A 176 -13.47 3.67 -4.71
CA GLN A 176 -12.68 3.90 -3.50
C GLN A 176 -13.30 3.24 -2.25
N THR A 177 -14.37 2.49 -2.44
CA THR A 177 -15.03 1.76 -1.35
C THR A 177 -14.42 0.36 -1.24
N PRO A 178 -13.89 -0.02 -0.07
CA PRO A 178 -13.40 -1.38 0.15
C PRO A 178 -14.53 -2.40 -0.05
N VAL A 179 -14.21 -3.51 -0.70
CA VAL A 179 -15.14 -4.64 -0.81
C VAL A 179 -14.87 -5.60 0.35
N PRO A 180 -15.86 -5.87 1.21
CA PRO A 180 -15.70 -6.81 2.31
C PRO A 180 -15.19 -8.17 1.82
N GLY A 181 -14.16 -8.71 2.48
CA GLY A 181 -13.57 -10.01 2.14
C GLY A 181 -12.59 -10.00 0.95
N SER A 182 -12.37 -8.87 0.28
CA SER A 182 -11.44 -8.79 -0.87
C SER A 182 -9.97 -8.62 -0.47
N ALA A 183 -9.71 -8.22 0.78
CA ALA A 183 -8.36 -8.08 1.31
C ALA A 183 -7.95 -9.27 2.16
N PRO A 184 -6.68 -9.70 2.08
CA PRO A 184 -6.15 -10.67 3.05
C PRO A 184 -6.07 -10.04 4.44
N PRO A 185 -6.23 -10.84 5.53
CA PRO A 185 -5.98 -10.34 6.88
C PRO A 185 -4.61 -9.68 6.98
N CYS A 186 -4.57 -8.41 7.39
CA CYS A 186 -3.37 -7.58 7.37
C CYS A 186 -3.16 -6.89 8.72
N LEU A 187 -2.13 -7.32 9.46
CA LEU A 187 -1.64 -6.60 10.63
C LEU A 187 -0.76 -5.44 10.17
N ARG A 188 -1.10 -4.21 10.55
CA ARG A 188 -0.32 -3.02 10.22
C ARG A 188 0.51 -2.56 11.40
N ILE A 189 1.83 -2.52 11.22
CA ILE A 189 2.80 -2.03 12.20
C ILE A 189 3.51 -0.82 11.59
N GLY A 190 3.45 0.30 12.30
CA GLY A 190 4.05 1.55 11.89
C GLY A 190 5.35 1.84 12.64
N LEU A 191 6.38 2.29 11.91
CA LEU A 191 7.54 2.89 12.54
C LEU A 191 7.40 4.41 12.58
N GLY A 192 7.46 4.98 13.78
CA GLY A 192 7.46 6.41 14.04
C GLY A 192 8.83 6.91 14.49
N LEU A 193 9.17 8.12 14.08
CA LEU A 193 10.34 8.86 14.57
C LEU A 193 9.95 10.33 14.68
N ASP A 194 10.48 11.03 15.68
CA ASP A 194 10.25 12.45 15.81
C ASP A 194 10.80 13.20 14.58
N ARG A 195 10.17 14.33 14.24
CA ARG A 195 10.48 15.04 13.01
C ARG A 195 11.90 15.61 12.95
N PRO A 196 12.43 16.25 14.00
CA PRO A 196 13.80 16.77 13.97
C PRO A 196 14.81 15.66 13.65
N THR A 197 14.76 14.55 14.36
CA THR A 197 15.65 13.40 14.15
C THR A 197 15.48 12.81 12.75
N LEU A 198 14.22 12.64 12.28
CA LEU A 198 13.94 12.10 10.95
C LEU A 198 14.48 13.04 9.86
N PHE A 199 14.29 14.35 9.99
CA PHE A 199 14.77 15.31 8.99
C PHE A 199 16.29 15.38 8.93
N ALA A 200 16.99 15.36 10.07
CA ALA A 200 18.44 15.28 10.10
C ALA A 200 18.95 14.00 9.40
N ARG A 201 18.33 12.86 9.68
CA ARG A 201 18.66 11.57 9.02
C ARG A 201 18.42 11.60 7.52
N LEU A 202 17.37 12.25 7.07
CA LEU A 202 17.05 12.38 5.64
C LEU A 202 18.01 13.36 4.93
N ASP A 203 18.40 14.44 5.57
CA ASP A 203 19.38 15.36 5.01
C ASP A 203 20.75 14.68 4.81
N GLN A 204 21.23 13.95 5.83
CA GLN A 204 22.46 13.12 5.72
C GLN A 204 22.36 12.06 4.61
N ARG A 205 21.19 11.43 4.47
CA ARG A 205 20.95 10.44 3.40
C ARG A 205 20.99 11.06 2.01
N ILE A 206 20.46 12.27 1.82
CA ILE A 206 20.54 12.98 0.55
C ILE A 206 21.99 13.31 0.22
N ASP A 207 22.76 13.76 1.19
CA ASP A 207 24.18 14.04 1.02
C ASP A 207 24.95 12.74 0.65
N ALA A 208 24.62 11.62 1.29
CA ALA A 208 25.17 10.30 0.94
C ALA A 208 24.76 9.82 -0.47
N TRP A 209 23.55 10.11 -0.93
CA TRP A 209 23.15 9.79 -2.30
C TRP A 209 23.97 10.54 -3.34
N LEU A 210 24.24 11.82 -3.10
CA LEU A 210 25.09 12.61 -4.00
C LEU A 210 26.51 12.06 -4.03
N ALA A 211 27.07 11.73 -2.88
CA ALA A 211 28.39 11.09 -2.79
C ALA A 211 28.44 9.71 -3.46
N ALA A 212 27.31 8.99 -3.49
CA ALA A 212 27.17 7.68 -4.14
C ALA A 212 26.89 7.77 -5.66
N GLY A 213 26.82 8.98 -6.24
CA GLY A 213 26.63 9.18 -7.68
C GLY A 213 25.18 9.38 -8.12
N PHE A 214 24.31 9.91 -7.26
CA PHE A 214 22.91 10.15 -7.64
C PHE A 214 22.75 11.08 -8.83
N LEU A 215 23.62 12.09 -8.98
CA LEU A 215 23.61 12.96 -10.17
C LEU A 215 23.99 12.19 -11.45
N ASP A 216 24.89 11.22 -11.33
CA ASP A 216 25.29 10.37 -12.46
C ASP A 216 24.17 9.38 -12.83
N GLU A 217 23.48 8.81 -11.85
CA GLU A 217 22.28 8.00 -12.09
C GLU A 217 21.24 8.77 -12.92
N VAL A 218 20.97 10.04 -12.59
CA VAL A 218 20.03 10.87 -13.36
C VAL A 218 20.57 11.18 -14.74
N ARG A 219 21.87 11.46 -14.90
CA ARG A 219 22.52 11.67 -16.20
C ARG A 219 22.36 10.45 -17.09
N ASP A 220 22.60 9.26 -16.57
CA ASP A 220 22.48 8.00 -17.29
C ASP A 220 21.03 7.72 -17.74
N LEU A 221 20.04 8.03 -16.89
CA LEU A 221 18.62 7.94 -17.27
C LEU A 221 18.29 8.87 -18.44
N LEU A 222 18.76 10.12 -18.41
CA LEU A 222 18.57 11.06 -19.50
C LEU A 222 19.29 10.61 -20.77
N ALA A 223 20.50 10.09 -20.66
CA ALA A 223 21.28 9.55 -21.79
C ALA A 223 20.61 8.30 -22.43
N ARG A 224 19.85 7.53 -21.65
CA ARG A 224 19.00 6.43 -22.15
C ARG A 224 17.72 6.90 -22.84
N GLY A 225 17.44 8.21 -22.86
CA GLY A 225 16.26 8.80 -23.50
C GLY A 225 15.05 8.96 -22.57
N TYR A 226 15.17 8.70 -21.29
CA TYR A 226 14.07 8.90 -20.34
C TYR A 226 13.86 10.38 -20.04
N ALA A 227 12.80 10.96 -20.61
CA ALA A 227 12.51 12.39 -20.52
C ALA A 227 12.20 12.83 -19.06
N PRO A 228 12.63 14.04 -18.63
CA PRO A 228 12.33 14.56 -17.28
C PRO A 228 10.83 14.71 -16.99
N SER A 229 9.98 14.73 -18.02
CA SER A 229 8.52 14.83 -17.93
C SER A 229 7.84 13.51 -17.57
N LEU A 230 8.52 12.37 -17.65
CA LEU A 230 7.97 11.06 -17.34
C LEU A 230 7.43 11.00 -15.90
N PRO A 231 6.34 10.26 -15.67
CA PRO A 231 5.80 10.06 -14.31
C PRO A 231 6.82 9.48 -13.33
N SER A 232 7.70 8.57 -13.77
CA SER A 232 8.81 8.01 -12.99
C SER A 232 9.75 9.09 -12.49
N MET A 233 10.14 10.03 -13.35
CA MET A 233 11.05 11.14 -13.05
C MET A 233 10.45 12.19 -12.09
N SER A 234 9.17 12.06 -11.72
CA SER A 234 8.57 12.85 -10.62
C SER A 234 8.92 12.28 -9.22
N GLY A 235 9.77 11.26 -9.14
CA GLY A 235 10.39 10.81 -7.90
C GLY A 235 11.21 11.91 -7.23
N LEU A 236 11.37 11.82 -5.90
CA LEU A 236 12.15 12.81 -5.15
C LEU A 236 13.58 12.89 -5.68
N GLY A 237 14.00 14.08 -6.03
CA GLY A 237 15.34 14.40 -6.48
C GLY A 237 15.57 14.24 -8.00
N TYR A 238 14.85 13.37 -8.69
CA TYR A 238 15.11 13.13 -10.11
C TYR A 238 14.86 14.36 -10.97
N ARG A 239 13.76 15.07 -10.71
CA ARG A 239 13.46 16.32 -11.43
C ARG A 239 14.44 17.42 -11.07
N GLU A 240 14.76 17.58 -9.80
CA GLU A 240 15.68 18.57 -9.31
C GLU A 240 17.09 18.34 -9.88
N MET A 241 17.57 17.10 -9.92
CA MET A 241 18.87 16.75 -10.51
C MET A 241 18.86 16.89 -12.03
N ALA A 242 17.76 16.61 -12.71
CA ALA A 242 17.63 16.90 -14.16
C ALA A 242 17.73 18.40 -14.45
N GLN A 243 17.14 19.25 -13.59
CA GLN A 243 17.27 20.72 -13.70
C GLN A 243 18.71 21.20 -13.43
N VAL A 244 19.44 20.55 -12.53
CA VAL A 244 20.86 20.81 -12.31
C VAL A 244 21.67 20.45 -13.57
N LEU A 245 21.40 19.30 -14.17
CA LEU A 245 22.10 18.84 -15.38
C LEU A 245 21.80 19.69 -16.62
N SER A 246 20.61 20.31 -16.69
CA SER A 246 20.27 21.27 -17.76
C SER A 246 20.81 22.69 -17.52
N GLY A 247 21.41 22.98 -16.35
CA GLY A 247 21.89 24.31 -15.98
C GLY A 247 20.79 25.27 -15.51
N GLU A 248 19.56 24.80 -15.32
CA GLU A 248 18.45 25.59 -14.76
C GLU A 248 18.65 25.92 -13.27
N LEU A 249 19.34 25.03 -12.55
CA LEU A 249 19.64 25.17 -11.12
C LEU A 249 21.13 24.92 -10.86
N SER A 250 21.69 25.60 -9.89
CA SER A 250 22.94 25.16 -9.28
C SER A 250 22.74 23.86 -8.49
N LEU A 251 23.81 23.11 -8.22
CA LEU A 251 23.74 21.89 -7.42
C LEU A 251 23.15 22.17 -6.02
N ASP A 252 23.60 23.25 -5.38
CA ASP A 252 23.14 23.65 -4.05
C ASP A 252 21.64 23.95 -4.03
N GLU A 253 21.13 24.65 -5.04
CA GLU A 253 19.69 24.91 -5.19
C GLU A 253 18.89 23.62 -5.42
N GLY A 254 19.39 22.73 -6.27
CA GLY A 254 18.78 21.42 -6.52
C GLY A 254 18.68 20.58 -5.24
N VAL A 255 19.76 20.54 -4.46
CA VAL A 255 19.82 19.82 -3.16
C VAL A 255 18.87 20.46 -2.14
N ALA A 256 18.85 21.78 -2.03
CA ALA A 256 17.94 22.47 -1.12
C ALA A 256 16.46 22.18 -1.46
N ARG A 257 16.10 22.18 -2.74
CA ARG A 257 14.75 21.82 -3.22
C ARG A 257 14.42 20.36 -2.91
N LEU A 258 15.34 19.42 -3.15
CA LEU A 258 15.17 18.02 -2.82
C LEU A 258 14.94 17.79 -1.32
N LYS A 259 15.76 18.43 -0.44
CA LYS A 259 15.58 18.37 1.02
C LYS A 259 14.18 18.87 1.43
N LEU A 260 13.74 19.99 0.87
CA LEU A 260 12.41 20.54 1.12
C LEU A 260 11.29 19.61 0.65
N ALA A 261 11.37 19.12 -0.59
CA ALA A 261 10.39 18.19 -1.18
C ALA A 261 10.28 16.89 -0.36
N THR A 262 11.41 16.38 0.13
CA THR A 262 11.48 15.18 0.99
C THR A 262 10.77 15.41 2.32
N ARG A 263 11.01 16.55 2.98
CA ARG A 263 10.30 16.91 4.23
C ARG A 263 8.78 17.05 4.01
N GLN A 264 8.36 17.62 2.89
CA GLN A 264 6.94 17.70 2.51
C GLN A 264 6.35 16.32 2.25
N TYR A 265 7.10 15.42 1.63
CA TYR A 265 6.67 14.04 1.40
C TYR A 265 6.48 13.28 2.71
N VAL A 266 7.40 13.39 3.65
CA VAL A 266 7.27 12.83 5.01
C VAL A 266 5.99 13.31 5.69
N LYS A 267 5.68 14.62 5.64
CA LYS A 267 4.45 15.17 6.22
C LYS A 267 3.20 14.51 5.60
N ARG A 268 3.20 14.31 4.27
CA ARG A 268 2.10 13.63 3.57
C ARG A 268 1.96 12.17 4.01
N GLN A 269 3.08 11.42 4.13
CA GLN A 269 3.07 10.03 4.61
C GLN A 269 2.55 9.94 6.04
N GLN A 270 3.03 10.78 6.96
CA GLN A 270 2.55 10.82 8.34
C GLN A 270 1.06 11.14 8.43
N THR A 271 0.55 12.07 7.59
CA THR A 271 -0.88 12.41 7.55
C THR A 271 -1.71 11.25 7.01
N TRP A 272 -1.19 10.53 6.01
CA TRP A 272 -1.87 9.35 5.47
C TRP A 272 -2.05 8.28 6.54
N PHE A 273 -0.94 7.85 7.15
CA PHE A 273 -0.96 6.74 8.11
C PHE A 273 -1.62 7.04 9.45
N ARG A 274 -1.91 8.30 9.78
CA ARG A 274 -2.70 8.64 10.99
C ARG A 274 -4.15 8.16 10.92
N ARG A 275 -4.67 7.84 9.74
CA ARG A 275 -6.08 7.47 9.52
C ARG A 275 -6.32 5.97 9.67
N ASP A 276 -5.27 5.20 9.69
CA ASP A 276 -5.33 3.75 9.68
C ASP A 276 -5.21 3.18 11.11
N ALA A 277 -5.81 2.00 11.34
CA ALA A 277 -5.58 1.23 12.56
C ALA A 277 -4.17 0.61 12.48
N ILE A 278 -3.17 1.31 12.98
CA ILE A 278 -1.75 0.92 12.97
C ILE A 278 -1.26 0.77 14.40
N ARG A 279 -0.54 -0.32 14.68
CA ARG A 279 0.24 -0.48 15.92
C ARG A 279 1.58 0.22 15.72
N TRP A 280 1.81 1.32 16.45
CA TRP A 280 3.02 2.13 16.28
C TRP A 280 4.13 1.68 17.19
N LEU A 281 5.34 1.55 16.64
CA LEU A 281 6.61 1.39 17.34
C LEU A 281 7.45 2.66 17.17
N ASP A 282 8.09 3.08 18.25
CA ASP A 282 9.14 4.12 18.18
C ASP A 282 10.38 3.53 17.51
N ALA A 283 10.80 4.11 16.41
CA ALA A 283 11.93 3.63 15.61
C ALA A 283 13.28 3.67 16.35
N THR A 284 13.39 4.43 17.44
CA THR A 284 14.58 4.43 18.32
C THR A 284 14.65 3.23 19.25
N ARG A 285 13.51 2.58 19.49
CA ARG A 285 13.35 1.41 20.38
C ARG A 285 12.87 0.17 19.65
N ALA A 286 12.64 0.28 18.33
CA ALA A 286 12.17 -0.83 17.53
C ALA A 286 13.24 -1.92 17.47
N SER A 287 12.90 -3.09 18.00
CA SER A 287 13.69 -4.31 17.92
C SER A 287 12.90 -5.42 17.23
N VAL A 288 13.58 -6.49 16.84
CA VAL A 288 12.92 -7.66 16.28
C VAL A 288 11.96 -8.27 17.31
N ASP A 289 12.34 -8.35 18.58
CA ASP A 289 11.49 -8.89 19.65
C ASP A 289 10.21 -8.06 19.84
N ALA A 290 10.33 -6.72 19.81
CA ALA A 290 9.16 -5.84 19.88
C ALA A 290 8.24 -6.02 18.68
N LEU A 291 8.79 -6.31 17.50
CA LEU A 291 8.02 -6.60 16.30
C LEU A 291 7.35 -7.97 16.37
N LEU A 292 8.06 -9.00 16.80
CA LEU A 292 7.54 -10.36 17.00
C LEU A 292 6.40 -10.38 18.01
N ALA A 293 6.53 -9.68 19.14
CA ALA A 293 5.48 -9.57 20.15
C ALA A 293 4.17 -8.94 19.60
N LEU A 294 4.24 -8.17 18.52
CA LEU A 294 3.06 -7.64 17.84
C LEU A 294 2.50 -8.61 16.78
N ILE A 295 3.33 -9.45 16.20
CA ILE A 295 2.95 -10.41 15.14
C ILE A 295 2.31 -11.66 15.75
N GLU A 296 2.85 -12.14 16.86
CA GLU A 296 2.31 -13.27 17.58
C GLU A 296 0.97 -12.91 18.25
N PRO A 297 -0.05 -13.77 18.18
CA PRO A 297 -1.25 -13.54 18.97
C PRO A 297 -0.87 -13.54 20.46
N PRO A 298 -1.53 -12.71 21.31
CA PRO A 298 -1.28 -12.75 22.74
C PRO A 298 -1.48 -14.19 23.23
N GLN A 299 -0.44 -14.80 23.80
CA GLN A 299 -0.58 -16.08 24.47
C GLN A 299 -1.64 -15.92 25.55
N PRO A 300 -2.64 -16.83 25.66
CA PRO A 300 -3.58 -16.78 26.75
C PRO A 300 -2.76 -16.79 28.05
N SER A 301 -2.90 -15.73 28.85
CA SER A 301 -2.19 -15.61 30.12
C SER A 301 -2.50 -16.84 30.95
N ALA A 302 -1.46 -17.51 31.47
CA ALA A 302 -1.56 -18.67 32.31
C ALA A 302 -2.37 -18.42 33.64
N ALA A 303 -2.86 -17.19 33.82
CA ALA A 303 -3.67 -16.79 34.97
C ALA A 303 -5.15 -17.26 34.88
N ASN A 304 -5.62 -17.83 33.77
CA ASN A 304 -6.99 -18.34 33.61
C ASN A 304 -7.07 -19.87 33.40
N ALA A 305 -6.06 -20.61 33.80
CA ALA A 305 -6.20 -22.04 34.03
C ALA A 305 -6.98 -22.24 35.34
N VAL A 306 -8.29 -22.04 35.29
CA VAL A 306 -9.19 -22.51 36.33
C VAL A 306 -9.09 -24.03 36.30
N ALA A 307 -8.59 -24.59 37.40
CA ALA A 307 -8.53 -26.02 37.62
C ALA A 307 -9.89 -26.69 37.31
N PRO A 308 -9.91 -27.86 36.65
CA PRO A 308 -11.16 -28.59 36.46
C PRO A 308 -11.71 -28.97 37.84
N ASN A 309 -12.89 -28.46 38.13
CA ASN A 309 -13.63 -28.63 39.36
C ASN A 309 -13.84 -30.12 39.60
N ALA A 310 -13.23 -30.66 40.68
CA ALA A 310 -13.51 -31.95 41.25
C ALA A 310 -14.89 -31.91 41.94
N LEU A 311 -15.93 -32.25 41.19
CA LEU A 311 -17.26 -32.51 41.72
C LEU A 311 -17.94 -33.58 40.85
N ALA A 312 -17.50 -34.81 41.01
CA ALA A 312 -18.25 -35.99 40.58
C ALA A 312 -18.02 -37.10 41.62
N ALA A 313 -18.82 -37.06 42.66
CA ALA A 313 -19.14 -38.29 43.45
C ALA A 313 -20.39 -38.03 44.27
N SER A 314 -21.34 -38.84 44.04
CA SER A 314 -22.54 -39.15 44.83
C SER A 314 -23.87 -38.71 44.20
N HIS A 315 -24.48 -39.64 43.47
CA HIS A 315 -25.76 -40.26 43.87
C HIS A 315 -26.11 -41.42 42.93
N GLU A 316 -26.02 -42.61 43.44
CA GLU A 316 -26.65 -43.83 42.90
C GLU A 316 -28.16 -43.80 43.17
N MET A 317 -28.85 -44.57 42.29
CA MET A 317 -30.16 -45.22 42.52
C MET A 317 -31.43 -44.34 42.32
N ASP A 318 -32.16 -44.54 41.25
CA ASP A 318 -33.40 -45.34 41.25
C ASP A 318 -33.97 -45.45 39.82
N THR A 319 -34.16 -46.67 39.34
CA THR A 319 -35.09 -47.01 38.27
C THR A 319 -36.43 -47.41 38.86
N PRO A 320 -37.61 -47.22 38.19
CA PRO A 320 -38.10 -48.28 37.35
C PRO A 320 -38.96 -47.84 36.10
N ASN A 321 -38.74 -48.56 35.06
CA ASN A 321 -39.68 -49.31 34.19
C ASN A 321 -41.08 -48.72 33.86
N ALA A 322 -41.39 -48.53 32.58
CA ALA A 322 -42.54 -49.17 31.84
C ALA A 322 -42.88 -48.43 30.54
N ALA A 323 -42.71 -49.12 29.46
CA ALA A 323 -43.63 -49.48 28.38
C ALA A 323 -44.46 -48.38 27.69
N GLY A 324 -44.39 -48.36 26.37
CA GLY A 324 -45.46 -47.83 25.53
C GLY A 324 -45.01 -47.30 24.14
N GLU A 325 -44.69 -48.21 23.19
CA GLU A 325 -45.02 -47.97 21.78
C GLU A 325 -46.52 -48.18 21.54
N PRO A 326 -47.21 -47.80 20.45
CA PRO A 326 -46.71 -47.64 19.08
C PRO A 326 -47.46 -46.63 18.16
N ARG A 327 -47.03 -46.61 16.91
CA ARG A 327 -47.78 -46.37 15.65
C ARG A 327 -47.69 -45.04 14.94
N ALA A 328 -47.05 -45.14 13.77
CA ALA A 328 -47.30 -44.30 12.57
C ALA A 328 -48.73 -44.59 12.00
N PRO A 329 -49.27 -43.74 11.12
CA PRO A 329 -49.22 -44.05 9.71
C PRO A 329 -49.03 -42.80 8.79
N THR A 330 -48.23 -42.98 7.74
CA THR A 330 -48.55 -43.06 6.29
C THR A 330 -49.49 -42.00 5.73
N GLY A 331 -49.07 -41.34 4.67
CA GLY A 331 -49.88 -40.59 3.70
C GLY A 331 -49.09 -39.66 2.79
N GLU A 332 -48.53 -40.24 1.74
CA GLU A 332 -48.38 -39.58 0.41
C GLU A 332 -49.66 -39.81 -0.38
N PRO A 333 -49.87 -39.28 -1.59
CA PRO A 333 -49.29 -38.16 -2.35
C PRO A 333 -50.40 -37.24 -2.92
N ASP A 334 -50.02 -36.15 -3.57
CA ASP A 334 -50.60 -35.79 -4.89
C ASP A 334 -49.91 -34.52 -5.48
N ASP A 335 -49.27 -34.75 -6.62
CA ASP A 335 -49.09 -33.78 -7.69
C ASP A 335 -50.34 -33.83 -8.59
N PRO A 336 -50.83 -32.81 -9.27
CA PRO A 336 -50.30 -32.47 -10.57
C PRO A 336 -50.41 -30.98 -11.05
N ALA A 337 -49.43 -30.64 -11.82
CA ALA A 337 -49.51 -30.08 -13.20
C ALA A 337 -50.30 -28.80 -13.54
N SER A 338 -49.62 -28.06 -14.43
CA SER A 338 -50.13 -27.16 -15.50
C SER A 338 -50.55 -25.75 -15.08
N GLY A 339 -50.08 -24.71 -15.71
CA GLY A 339 -49.91 -24.41 -17.08
C GLY A 339 -49.94 -22.91 -17.31
N VAL A 340 -49.12 -22.48 -18.25
CA VAL A 340 -49.40 -21.44 -19.25
C VAL A 340 -49.73 -19.98 -18.78
N ARG A 341 -48.87 -19.09 -18.92
CA ARG A 341 -48.63 -18.10 -20.02
C ARG A 341 -47.45 -17.19 -19.69
#